data_50ecfc9ebfc5bb9e3fac5e8fa14bd56c
#
_entry.id   50ecfc9ebfc5bb9e3fac5e8fa14bd56c
#
_cell.length_a   1.000
_cell.length_b   1.000
_cell.length_c   1.000
_cell.angle_alpha   90.00
_cell.angle_beta   90.00
_cell.angle_gamma   90.00
#
_symmetry.space_group_name_H-M   'P 1'
#
loop_
_entity.id
_entity.type
_entity.pdbx_description
1 polymer ?
#
loop_
_entity_poly.entity_id
_entity_poly.type
_entity_poly.pdbx_seq_one_letter_code
_entity_poly.pdbx_strand_id
1 'polypeptide(L)'
;LLASSAASDVYKRQALSTVFTMDIYVKKIRPQAKQKEIIRVGQVVTVVGALISVIITIAIDSIKGLNLFNVFQSVLGFIAPPMAAVFLFGVFWKRTTTLAANMALTLGTVFSIGVGILYLWVFPAEQYDAWPHFMLLSFYLFVIIGIGMIVVSLWDKSPQLGILNMEKIEDKPARIVLILWGLLIVTMIGLYIFFNGH
;
A
#
# COMPACT_ATOMS: atom_id res chain seq x y z
N LEU A 1 -6.31 26.55 -9.05
CA LEU A 1 -6.73 25.23 -8.51
C LEU A 1 -6.84 24.16 -9.59
N LEU A 2 -7.49 24.44 -10.74
CA LEU A 2 -7.62 23.47 -11.85
C LEU A 2 -6.27 23.13 -12.48
N ALA A 3 -5.38 24.10 -12.65
CA ALA A 3 -4.04 23.89 -13.21
C ALA A 3 -3.14 23.06 -12.27
N SER A 4 -3.25 23.23 -10.96
CA SER A 4 -2.49 22.44 -9.97
C SER A 4 -2.98 20.98 -9.90
N SER A 5 -4.29 20.76 -10.05
CA SER A 5 -4.89 19.44 -10.12
C SER A 5 -4.43 18.69 -11.37
N ALA A 6 -4.50 19.34 -12.54
CA ALA A 6 -4.05 18.75 -13.80
C ALA A 6 -2.55 18.40 -13.79
N ALA A 7 -1.70 19.27 -13.22
CA ALA A 7 -0.27 19.00 -13.07
C ALA A 7 0.01 17.80 -12.14
N SER A 8 -0.76 17.69 -11.03
CA SER A 8 -0.66 16.54 -10.11
C SER A 8 -1.02 15.23 -10.79
N ASP A 9 -2.07 15.21 -11.60
CA ASP A 9 -2.52 14.00 -12.30
C ASP A 9 -1.53 13.57 -13.40
N VAL A 10 -0.97 14.52 -14.13
CA VAL A 10 0.09 14.25 -15.11
C VAL A 10 1.30 13.64 -14.42
N TYR A 11 1.72 14.20 -13.28
CA TYR A 11 2.86 13.70 -12.53
C TYR A 11 2.65 12.27 -12.00
N LYS A 12 1.47 11.95 -11.49
CA LYS A 12 1.14 10.60 -11.01
C LYS A 12 1.14 9.57 -12.14
N ARG A 13 0.60 9.91 -13.30
CA ARG A 13 0.61 9.03 -14.49
C ARG A 13 2.02 8.82 -15.01
N GLN A 14 2.82 9.87 -15.00
CA GLN A 14 4.22 9.80 -15.40
C GLN A 14 5.03 8.92 -14.45
N ALA A 15 4.81 9.01 -13.14
CA ALA A 15 5.46 8.17 -12.15
C ALA A 15 5.16 6.68 -12.38
N LEU A 16 3.88 6.30 -12.57
CA LEU A 16 3.48 4.92 -12.88
C LEU A 16 4.15 4.39 -14.15
N SER A 17 4.11 5.18 -15.22
CA SER A 17 4.72 4.83 -16.50
C SER A 17 6.24 4.67 -16.37
N THR A 18 6.90 5.55 -15.63
CA THR A 18 8.36 5.51 -15.43
C THR A 18 8.77 4.30 -14.61
N VAL A 19 8.09 4.02 -13.49
CA VAL A 19 8.39 2.85 -12.65
C VAL A 19 8.23 1.56 -13.45
N PHE A 20 7.11 1.40 -14.17
CA PHE A 20 6.91 0.20 -14.98
C PHE A 20 7.99 0.06 -16.07
N THR A 21 8.26 1.14 -16.79
CA THR A 21 9.18 1.11 -17.92
C THR A 21 10.62 0.88 -17.46
N MET A 22 11.09 1.57 -16.42
CA MET A 22 12.48 1.48 -15.97
C MET A 22 12.74 0.26 -15.09
N ASP A 23 11.83 -0.06 -14.16
CA ASP A 23 12.08 -1.12 -13.19
C ASP A 23 11.64 -2.51 -13.68
N ILE A 24 10.61 -2.58 -14.52
CA ILE A 24 10.14 -3.86 -15.04
C ILE A 24 10.64 -4.09 -16.45
N TYR A 25 10.36 -3.18 -17.39
CA TYR A 25 10.67 -3.41 -18.80
C TYR A 25 12.18 -3.41 -19.04
N VAL A 26 12.90 -2.34 -18.65
CA VAL A 26 14.34 -2.22 -18.90
C VAL A 26 15.13 -3.20 -18.04
N LYS A 27 14.82 -3.34 -16.74
CA LYS A 27 15.62 -4.22 -15.86
C LYS A 27 15.37 -5.71 -16.07
N LYS A 28 14.11 -6.13 -16.34
CA LYS A 28 13.76 -7.56 -16.36
C LYS A 28 13.48 -8.11 -17.76
N ILE A 29 12.93 -7.30 -18.68
CA ILE A 29 12.47 -7.80 -19.98
C ILE A 29 13.51 -7.52 -21.06
N ARG A 30 14.01 -6.28 -21.15
CA ARG A 30 14.90 -5.87 -22.23
C ARG A 30 15.95 -4.86 -21.80
N PRO A 31 17.07 -5.31 -21.19
CA PRO A 31 18.12 -4.43 -20.66
C PRO A 31 18.78 -3.50 -21.70
N GLN A 32 18.71 -3.86 -22.98
CA GLN A 32 19.31 -3.08 -24.10
C GLN A 32 18.25 -2.36 -24.94
N ALA A 33 17.10 -2.00 -24.38
CA ALA A 33 16.05 -1.29 -25.11
C ALA A 33 16.53 0.09 -25.59
N LYS A 34 16.22 0.42 -26.86
CA LYS A 34 16.54 1.75 -27.41
C LYS A 34 15.61 2.82 -26.81
N GLN A 35 16.11 4.06 -26.72
CA GLN A 35 15.35 5.20 -26.19
C GLN A 35 13.94 5.35 -26.78
N LYS A 36 13.80 5.16 -28.11
CA LYS A 36 12.50 5.22 -28.79
C LYS A 36 11.53 4.11 -28.34
N GLU A 37 12.04 2.94 -28.01
CA GLU A 37 11.27 1.81 -27.51
C GLU A 37 10.79 2.05 -26.08
N ILE A 38 11.66 2.58 -25.23
CA ILE A 38 11.36 2.97 -23.85
C ILE A 38 10.21 3.98 -23.82
N ILE A 39 10.28 5.03 -24.65
CA ILE A 39 9.23 6.05 -24.76
C ILE A 39 7.90 5.42 -25.22
N ARG A 40 7.92 4.56 -26.22
CA ARG A 40 6.71 3.88 -26.73
C ARG A 40 6.08 2.98 -25.66
N VAL A 41 6.87 2.21 -24.94
CA VAL A 41 6.38 1.38 -23.82
C VAL A 41 5.75 2.25 -22.74
N GLY A 42 6.39 3.36 -22.36
CA GLY A 42 5.83 4.31 -21.40
C GLY A 42 4.48 4.89 -21.84
N GLN A 43 4.33 5.25 -23.13
CA GLN A 43 3.06 5.72 -23.69
C GLN A 43 1.98 4.62 -23.62
N VAL A 44 2.29 3.40 -24.02
CA VAL A 44 1.35 2.26 -23.96
C VAL A 44 0.91 2.01 -22.51
N VAL A 45 1.85 1.99 -21.56
CA VAL A 45 1.51 1.80 -20.12
C VAL A 45 0.58 2.90 -19.63
N THR A 46 0.82 4.15 -20.03
CA THR A 46 -0.06 5.27 -19.65
C THR A 46 -1.47 5.10 -20.20
N VAL A 47 -1.61 4.72 -21.47
CA VAL A 47 -2.93 4.50 -22.11
C VAL A 47 -3.65 3.32 -21.47
N VAL A 48 -2.95 2.20 -21.26
CA VAL A 48 -3.53 1.01 -20.61
C VAL A 48 -3.95 1.35 -19.17
N GLY A 49 -3.12 2.06 -18.42
CA GLY A 49 -3.46 2.52 -17.07
C GLY A 49 -4.70 3.42 -17.05
N ALA A 50 -4.84 4.32 -18.02
CA ALA A 50 -6.03 5.16 -18.15
C ALA A 50 -7.30 4.33 -18.45
N LEU A 51 -7.22 3.36 -19.35
CA LEU A 51 -8.34 2.46 -19.66
C LEU A 51 -8.75 1.62 -18.45
N ILE A 52 -7.80 1.06 -17.73
CA ILE A 52 -8.05 0.32 -16.49
C ILE A 52 -8.74 1.22 -15.46
N SER A 53 -8.29 2.47 -15.30
CA SER A 53 -8.92 3.43 -14.39
C SER A 53 -10.38 3.71 -14.73
N VAL A 54 -10.71 3.82 -16.02
CA VAL A 54 -12.10 4.01 -16.47
C VAL A 54 -12.95 2.77 -16.16
N ILE A 55 -12.43 1.57 -16.43
CA ILE A 55 -13.13 0.31 -16.12
C ILE A 55 -13.40 0.19 -14.62
N ILE A 56 -12.40 0.48 -13.78
CA ILE A 56 -12.56 0.46 -12.33
C ILE A 56 -13.61 1.48 -11.88
N THR A 57 -13.61 2.69 -12.45
CA THR A 57 -14.58 3.72 -12.11
C THR A 57 -16.02 3.27 -12.42
N ILE A 58 -16.25 2.66 -13.58
CA ILE A 58 -17.55 2.11 -13.95
C ILE A 58 -17.95 0.95 -13.02
N ALA A 59 -17.00 0.09 -12.67
CA ALA A 59 -17.23 -1.00 -11.72
C ALA A 59 -17.62 -0.50 -10.33
N ILE A 60 -16.98 0.55 -9.85
CA ILE A 60 -17.30 1.19 -8.56
C ILE A 60 -18.69 1.83 -8.61
N ASP A 61 -19.05 2.52 -9.70
CA ASP A 61 -20.37 3.15 -9.86
C ASP A 61 -21.53 2.13 -9.85
N SER A 62 -21.24 0.89 -10.21
CA SER A 62 -22.23 -0.21 -10.16
C SER A 62 -22.57 -0.68 -8.74
N ILE A 63 -21.81 -0.30 -7.73
CA ILE A 63 -22.02 -0.66 -6.32
C ILE A 63 -23.08 0.28 -5.73
N LYS A 64 -24.34 -0.18 -5.74
CA LYS A 64 -25.46 0.61 -5.20
C LYS A 64 -25.39 0.68 -3.68
N GLY A 65 -25.72 1.86 -3.12
CA GLY A 65 -25.88 2.04 -1.68
C GLY A 65 -24.64 2.53 -0.94
N LEU A 66 -23.44 2.41 -1.49
CA LEU A 66 -22.22 2.91 -0.86
C LEU A 66 -21.93 4.37 -1.25
N ASN A 67 -21.62 5.18 -0.24
CA ASN A 67 -21.06 6.50 -0.48
C ASN A 67 -19.68 6.36 -1.15
N LEU A 68 -19.39 7.15 -2.18
CA LEU A 68 -18.11 7.15 -2.91
C LEU A 68 -16.90 7.24 -1.94
N PHE A 69 -17.03 7.98 -0.86
CA PHE A 69 -16.01 8.09 0.18
C PHE A 69 -15.76 6.73 0.86
N ASN A 70 -16.80 6.00 1.21
CA ASN A 70 -16.68 4.70 1.87
C ASN A 70 -16.05 3.65 0.92
N VAL A 71 -16.41 3.68 -0.36
CA VAL A 71 -15.80 2.80 -1.38
C VAL A 71 -14.32 3.10 -1.51
N PHE A 72 -13.95 4.36 -1.66
CA PHE A 72 -12.56 4.79 -1.77
C PHE A 72 -11.74 4.37 -0.55
N GLN A 73 -12.28 4.59 0.64
CA GLN A 73 -11.63 4.25 1.90
C GLN A 73 -11.52 2.73 2.09
N SER A 74 -12.52 1.96 1.68
CA SER A 74 -12.48 0.50 1.68
C SER A 74 -11.40 -0.03 0.74
N VAL A 75 -11.33 0.47 -0.48
CA VAL A 75 -10.30 0.07 -1.46
C VAL A 75 -8.90 0.35 -0.92
N LEU A 76 -8.67 1.53 -0.33
CA LEU A 76 -7.40 1.82 0.35
C LEU A 76 -7.15 0.86 1.52
N GLY A 77 -8.18 0.54 2.30
CA GLY A 77 -8.11 -0.40 3.42
C GLY A 77 -7.69 -1.82 3.01
N PHE A 78 -7.97 -2.25 1.78
CA PHE A 78 -7.53 -3.55 1.27
C PHE A 78 -6.14 -3.52 0.61
N ILE A 79 -5.70 -2.38 0.09
CA ILE A 79 -4.38 -2.25 -0.55
C ILE A 79 -3.28 -1.94 0.48
N ALA A 80 -3.59 -1.20 1.54
CA ALA A 80 -2.62 -0.76 2.53
C ALA A 80 -2.01 -1.87 3.42
N PRO A 81 -2.75 -2.89 3.88
CA PRO A 81 -2.24 -3.89 4.83
C PRO A 81 -0.96 -4.60 4.40
N PRO A 82 -0.82 -5.12 3.16
CA PRO A 82 0.42 -5.75 2.73
C PRO A 82 1.61 -4.80 2.73
N MET A 83 1.40 -3.56 2.29
CA MET A 83 2.46 -2.53 2.27
C MET A 83 2.87 -2.14 3.68
N ALA A 84 1.90 -1.93 4.58
CA ALA A 84 2.16 -1.60 5.97
C ALA A 84 2.91 -2.74 6.69
N ALA A 85 2.53 -4.00 6.45
CA ALA A 85 3.20 -5.15 7.01
C ALA A 85 4.67 -5.22 6.56
N VAL A 86 4.93 -5.11 5.26
CA VAL A 86 6.31 -5.15 4.73
C VAL A 86 7.14 -3.99 5.26
N PHE A 87 6.57 -2.79 5.33
CA PHE A 87 7.27 -1.63 5.85
C PHE A 87 7.60 -1.81 7.34
N LEU A 88 6.62 -2.13 8.18
CA LEU A 88 6.82 -2.28 9.61
C LEU A 88 7.78 -3.42 9.95
N PHE A 89 7.55 -4.61 9.42
CA PHE A 89 8.43 -5.74 9.70
C PHE A 89 9.80 -5.57 9.03
N GLY A 90 9.89 -4.95 7.85
CA GLY A 90 11.15 -4.69 7.18
C GLY A 90 12.04 -3.69 7.93
N VAL A 91 11.46 -2.68 8.56
CA VAL A 91 12.19 -1.67 9.32
C VAL A 91 12.48 -2.11 10.76
N PHE A 92 11.46 -2.64 11.45
CA PHE A 92 11.57 -2.89 12.89
C PHE A 92 12.02 -4.31 13.25
N TRP A 93 11.84 -5.27 12.35
CA TRP A 93 12.21 -6.65 12.63
C TRP A 93 13.42 -7.11 11.81
N LYS A 94 14.57 -7.22 12.46
CA LYS A 94 15.87 -7.55 11.84
C LYS A 94 15.92 -8.91 11.12
N ARG A 95 15.00 -9.83 11.40
CA ARG A 95 14.95 -11.17 10.79
C ARG A 95 14.09 -11.24 9.53
N THR A 96 13.47 -10.15 9.11
CA THR A 96 12.67 -10.12 7.87
C THR A 96 13.53 -10.47 6.67
N THR A 97 13.12 -11.49 5.92
CA THR A 97 13.83 -11.93 4.71
C THR A 97 13.23 -11.29 3.45
N THR A 98 14.03 -11.21 2.38
CA THR A 98 13.58 -10.68 1.08
C THR A 98 12.44 -11.53 0.50
N LEU A 99 12.48 -12.86 0.74
CA LEU A 99 11.44 -13.77 0.28
C LEU A 99 10.11 -13.49 0.99
N ALA A 100 10.12 -13.33 2.32
CA ALA A 100 8.92 -13.01 3.08
C ALA A 100 8.30 -11.69 2.66
N ALA A 101 9.11 -10.65 2.43
CA ALA A 101 8.64 -9.35 1.95
C ALA A 101 8.02 -9.44 0.55
N ASN A 102 8.66 -10.17 -0.38
CA ASN A 102 8.13 -10.38 -1.72
C ASN A 102 6.82 -11.19 -1.70
N MET A 103 6.72 -12.22 -0.88
CA MET A 103 5.48 -13.00 -0.71
C MET A 103 4.37 -12.15 -0.10
N ALA A 104 4.66 -11.33 0.88
CA ALA A 104 3.66 -10.44 1.47
C ALA A 104 3.17 -9.39 0.47
N LEU A 105 4.06 -8.83 -0.36
CA LEU A 105 3.67 -7.88 -1.40
C LEU A 105 2.91 -8.53 -2.55
N THR A 106 3.20 -9.77 -2.93
CA THR A 106 2.53 -10.44 -4.05
C THR A 106 1.30 -11.20 -3.58
N LEU A 107 1.50 -12.28 -2.80
CA LEU A 107 0.41 -13.13 -2.31
C LEU A 107 -0.48 -12.40 -1.30
N GLY A 108 0.12 -11.60 -0.42
CA GLY A 108 -0.62 -10.80 0.55
C GLY A 108 -1.53 -9.77 -0.14
N THR A 109 -1.05 -9.11 -1.20
CA THR A 109 -1.87 -8.16 -1.98
C THR A 109 -2.98 -8.88 -2.74
N VAL A 110 -2.70 -10.02 -3.39
CA VAL A 110 -3.72 -10.81 -4.08
C VAL A 110 -4.79 -11.30 -3.09
N PHE A 111 -4.39 -11.81 -1.94
CA PHE A 111 -5.29 -12.24 -0.88
C PHE A 111 -6.14 -11.07 -0.35
N SER A 112 -5.53 -9.92 -0.09
CA SER A 112 -6.21 -8.74 0.41
C SER A 112 -7.23 -8.18 -0.60
N ILE A 113 -6.88 -8.13 -1.88
CA ILE A 113 -7.79 -7.74 -2.97
C ILE A 113 -8.92 -8.77 -3.10
N GLY A 114 -8.62 -10.07 -3.01
CA GLY A 114 -9.63 -11.13 -3.02
C GLY A 114 -10.67 -10.95 -1.92
N VAL A 115 -10.23 -10.69 -0.69
CA VAL A 115 -11.13 -10.36 0.43
C VAL A 115 -11.92 -9.08 0.16
N GLY A 116 -11.29 -8.05 -0.43
CA GLY A 116 -11.97 -6.82 -0.83
C GLY A 116 -13.08 -7.05 -1.86
N ILE A 117 -12.85 -7.90 -2.85
CA ILE A 117 -13.86 -8.30 -3.85
C ILE A 117 -15.02 -9.05 -3.17
N LEU A 118 -14.73 -9.98 -2.27
CA LEU A 118 -15.76 -10.68 -1.50
C LEU A 118 -16.61 -9.70 -0.68
N TYR A 119 -15.95 -8.75 0.00
CA TYR A 119 -16.60 -7.75 0.85
C TYR A 119 -17.49 -6.77 0.08
N LEU A 120 -17.06 -6.33 -1.12
CA LEU A 120 -17.76 -5.29 -1.89
C LEU A 120 -18.80 -5.85 -2.87
N TRP A 121 -18.54 -7.02 -3.48
CA TRP A 121 -19.39 -7.51 -4.59
C TRP A 121 -20.06 -8.86 -4.35
N VAL A 122 -19.36 -9.83 -3.74
CA VAL A 122 -19.90 -11.18 -3.61
C VAL A 122 -20.85 -11.29 -2.42
N PHE A 123 -20.43 -10.74 -1.29
CA PHE A 123 -21.20 -10.70 -0.05
C PHE A 123 -21.23 -9.26 0.48
N PRO A 124 -22.01 -8.35 -0.11
CA PRO A 124 -22.03 -6.95 0.28
C PRO A 124 -22.29 -6.79 1.78
N ALA A 125 -21.42 -6.05 2.44
CA ALA A 125 -21.50 -5.87 3.90
C ALA A 125 -22.83 -5.24 4.38
N GLU A 126 -23.53 -4.54 3.49
CA GLU A 126 -24.87 -3.97 3.78
C GLU A 126 -25.97 -5.05 3.90
N GLN A 127 -25.77 -6.22 3.30
CA GLN A 127 -26.75 -7.34 3.33
C GLN A 127 -26.39 -8.42 4.34
N TYR A 128 -25.16 -8.43 4.84
CA TYR A 128 -24.64 -9.46 5.74
C TYR A 128 -24.03 -8.83 6.98
N ASP A 129 -24.78 -8.83 8.09
CA ASP A 129 -24.32 -8.31 9.40
C ASP A 129 -23.09 -9.05 9.99
N ALA A 130 -22.69 -10.16 9.37
CA ALA A 130 -21.55 -10.95 9.81
C ALA A 130 -20.18 -10.30 9.49
N TRP A 131 -20.13 -9.33 8.58
CA TRP A 131 -18.88 -8.66 8.24
C TRP A 131 -18.53 -7.57 9.26
N PRO A 132 -17.29 -7.56 9.75
CA PRO A 132 -16.81 -6.43 10.54
C PRO A 132 -16.66 -5.19 9.63
N HIS A 133 -16.71 -4.01 10.23
CA HIS A 133 -16.43 -2.77 9.51
C HIS A 133 -15.10 -2.84 8.74
N PHE A 134 -15.01 -2.28 7.54
CA PHE A 134 -13.84 -2.41 6.66
C PHE A 134 -12.50 -2.02 7.33
N MET A 135 -12.51 -1.07 8.28
CA MET A 135 -11.30 -0.71 9.04
C MET A 135 -10.80 -1.86 9.91
N LEU A 136 -11.72 -2.57 10.57
CA LEU A 136 -11.38 -3.72 11.40
C LEU A 136 -10.92 -4.90 10.54
N LEU A 137 -11.56 -5.08 9.39
CA LEU A 137 -11.15 -6.09 8.41
C LEU A 137 -9.75 -5.80 7.85
N SER A 138 -9.45 -4.54 7.56
CA SER A 138 -8.10 -4.08 7.16
C SER A 138 -7.05 -4.41 8.24
N PHE A 139 -7.37 -4.20 9.51
CA PHE A 139 -6.50 -4.57 10.62
C PHE A 139 -6.28 -6.08 10.70
N TYR A 140 -7.33 -6.89 10.54
CA TYR A 140 -7.18 -8.35 10.51
C TYR A 140 -6.29 -8.82 9.35
N LEU A 141 -6.45 -8.23 8.17
CA LEU A 141 -5.59 -8.51 7.03
C LEU A 141 -4.12 -8.18 7.33
N PHE A 142 -3.87 -7.02 7.93
CA PHE A 142 -2.52 -6.65 8.36
C PHE A 142 -1.93 -7.67 9.33
N VAL A 143 -2.68 -8.11 10.33
CA VAL A 143 -2.23 -9.10 11.31
C VAL A 143 -1.95 -10.45 10.65
N ILE A 144 -2.86 -10.93 9.78
CA ILE A 144 -2.69 -12.21 9.07
C ILE A 144 -1.45 -12.18 8.18
N ILE A 145 -1.28 -11.13 7.39
CA ILE A 145 -0.12 -10.96 6.50
C ILE A 145 1.17 -10.83 7.33
N GLY A 146 1.11 -10.09 8.44
CA GLY A 146 2.23 -9.94 9.37
C GLY A 146 2.67 -11.28 9.97
N ILE A 147 1.72 -12.08 10.43
CA ILE A 147 2.00 -13.44 10.93
C ILE A 147 2.61 -14.29 9.81
N GLY A 148 2.06 -14.24 8.59
CA GLY A 148 2.61 -14.92 7.43
C GLY A 148 4.06 -14.52 7.15
N MET A 149 4.38 -13.23 7.21
CA MET A 149 5.75 -12.73 7.08
C MET A 149 6.68 -13.29 8.16
N ILE A 150 6.21 -13.33 9.41
CA ILE A 150 6.99 -13.88 10.53
C ILE A 150 7.29 -15.35 10.27
N VAL A 151 6.28 -16.14 9.93
CA VAL A 151 6.43 -17.60 9.69
C VAL A 151 7.41 -17.85 8.54
N VAL A 152 7.22 -17.18 7.40
CA VAL A 152 8.12 -17.35 6.24
C VAL A 152 9.54 -16.91 6.58
N SER A 153 9.73 -15.78 7.27
CA SER A 153 11.06 -15.30 7.65
C SER A 153 11.77 -16.19 8.66
N LEU A 154 11.05 -16.96 9.48
CA LEU A 154 11.64 -17.92 10.41
C LEU A 154 12.11 -19.20 9.70
N TRP A 155 11.43 -19.60 8.62
CA TRP A 155 11.79 -20.78 7.85
C TRP A 155 12.84 -20.50 6.77
N ASP A 156 12.88 -19.29 6.27
CA ASP A 156 13.76 -18.90 5.19
C ASP A 156 15.15 -18.51 5.71
N LYS A 157 16.19 -19.04 5.05
CA LYS A 157 17.61 -18.74 5.33
C LYS A 157 18.19 -17.69 4.37
N SER A 158 17.35 -17.05 3.56
CA SER A 158 17.82 -16.04 2.61
C SER A 158 18.31 -14.75 3.30
N PRO A 159 19.02 -13.88 2.57
CA PRO A 159 19.55 -12.64 3.13
C PRO A 159 18.46 -11.80 3.79
N GLN A 160 18.69 -11.35 5.00
CA GLN A 160 17.76 -10.53 5.76
C GLN A 160 17.65 -9.14 5.12
N LEU A 161 16.42 -8.68 4.93
CA LEU A 161 16.14 -7.32 4.43
C LEU A 161 16.50 -6.26 5.47
N GLY A 162 16.37 -6.63 6.72
CA GLY A 162 16.49 -5.76 7.88
C GLY A 162 17.90 -5.46 8.27
N ILE A 163 18.75 -5.19 7.31
CA ILE A 163 19.93 -4.38 7.53
C ILE A 163 20.36 -3.90 6.13
N LEU A 164 19.74 -2.87 5.65
CA LEU A 164 20.58 -1.78 5.22
C LEU A 164 21.56 -1.62 6.35
N ASN A 165 22.86 -1.88 6.11
CA ASN A 165 23.89 -1.47 7.02
C ASN A 165 23.59 -0.02 7.37
N MET A 166 22.83 0.18 8.40
CA MET A 166 22.84 1.39 9.19
C MET A 166 24.20 1.33 9.86
N GLU A 167 25.23 1.44 9.01
CA GLU A 167 26.54 1.81 9.43
C GLU A 167 26.29 3.02 10.28
N LYS A 168 26.19 2.75 11.58
CA LYS A 168 26.16 3.69 12.68
C LYS A 168 25.79 5.12 12.24
N ILE A 169 24.51 5.36 12.01
CA ILE A 169 23.98 6.68 12.26
C ILE A 169 24.01 6.80 13.80
N GLU A 170 25.18 7.14 14.30
CA GLU A 170 25.46 7.38 15.72
C GLU A 170 24.84 8.70 16.17
N ASP A 171 24.08 9.35 15.32
CA ASP A 171 23.31 10.53 15.64
C ASP A 171 22.07 10.11 16.44
N LYS A 172 22.26 10.16 17.77
CA LYS A 172 21.14 10.14 18.71
C LYS A 172 20.13 11.17 18.22
N PRO A 173 18.84 10.81 18.05
CA PRO A 173 17.83 11.74 17.59
C PRO A 173 17.92 13.00 18.46
N ALA A 174 18.00 14.16 17.82
CA ALA A 174 18.11 15.43 18.53
C ALA A 174 17.01 15.50 19.59
N ARG A 175 17.32 15.89 20.82
CA ARG A 175 16.36 15.93 21.94
C ARG A 175 15.06 16.65 21.56
N ILE A 176 15.16 17.63 20.69
CA ILE A 176 14.01 18.38 20.15
C ILE A 176 13.04 17.46 19.38
N VAL A 177 13.56 16.49 18.63
CA VAL A 177 12.73 15.53 17.86
C VAL A 177 11.94 14.64 18.82
N LEU A 178 12.57 14.15 19.89
CA LEU A 178 11.88 13.34 20.93
C LEU A 178 10.80 14.15 21.66
N ILE A 179 11.07 15.43 21.95
CA ILE A 179 10.09 16.33 22.57
C ILE A 179 8.90 16.55 21.65
N LEU A 180 9.15 16.82 20.35
CA LEU A 180 8.09 17.01 19.36
C LEU A 180 7.25 15.74 19.17
N TRP A 181 7.85 14.55 19.16
CA TRP A 181 7.13 13.28 19.14
C TRP A 181 6.28 13.08 20.39
N GLY A 182 6.83 13.38 21.57
CA GLY A 182 6.08 13.33 22.82
C GLY A 182 4.88 14.28 22.82
N LEU A 183 5.06 15.50 22.36
CA LEU A 183 4.00 16.50 22.25
C LEU A 183 2.92 16.05 21.26
N LEU A 184 3.29 15.46 20.12
CA LEU A 184 2.35 14.93 19.14
C LEU A 184 1.51 13.81 19.75
N ILE A 185 2.12 12.85 20.45
CA ILE A 185 1.41 11.75 21.12
C ILE A 185 0.41 12.29 22.16
N VAL A 186 0.86 13.23 23.01
CA VAL A 186 0.00 13.84 24.03
C VAL A 186 -1.18 14.58 23.39
N THR A 187 -0.93 15.32 22.30
CA THR A 187 -1.99 16.01 21.55
C THR A 187 -2.99 15.04 20.96
N MET A 188 -2.51 13.93 20.35
CA MET A 188 -3.40 12.89 19.78
C MET A 188 -4.26 12.21 20.86
N ILE A 189 -3.67 11.89 22.00
CA ILE A 189 -4.41 11.32 23.15
C ILE A 189 -5.44 12.34 23.68
N GLY A 190 -5.05 13.60 23.81
CA GLY A 190 -5.95 14.67 24.25
C GLY A 190 -7.14 14.86 23.32
N LEU A 191 -6.91 14.89 22.01
CA LEU A 191 -7.97 14.95 21.01
C LEU A 191 -8.87 13.71 21.08
N TYR A 192 -8.30 12.51 21.21
CA TYR A 192 -9.08 11.29 21.33
C TYR A 192 -9.99 11.32 22.55
N ILE A 193 -9.49 11.72 23.71
CA ILE A 193 -10.29 11.82 24.96
C ILE A 193 -11.36 12.91 24.80
N PHE A 194 -11.01 14.05 24.21
CA PHE A 194 -11.94 15.16 24.00
C PHE A 194 -13.12 14.78 23.10
N PHE A 195 -12.86 14.09 21.98
CA PHE A 195 -13.92 13.69 21.05
C PHE A 195 -14.63 12.39 21.43
N ASN A 196 -14.04 11.52 22.27
CA ASN A 196 -14.66 10.27 22.70
C ASN A 196 -15.47 10.44 24.01
N GLY A 197 -15.38 11.60 24.63
CA GLY A 197 -16.12 11.93 25.86
C GLY A 197 -17.44 12.68 25.64
N HIS A 198 -17.88 12.86 24.37
CA HIS A 198 -19.14 13.52 24.02
C HIS A 198 -19.98 12.65 23.10
#